data_3eeb54e8ec613121ce78eb8160f44b2a
#
_entry.id   3eeb54e8ec613121ce78eb8160f44b2a
#
_cell.length_a   1.000
_cell.length_b   1.000
_cell.length_c   1.000
_cell.angle_alpha   90.00
_cell.angle_beta   90.00
_cell.angle_gamma   90.00
#
_symmetry.space_group_name_H-M   'P 1'
#
loop_
_entity.id
_entity.type
_entity.pdbx_description
1 polymer ?
#
loop_
_entity_poly.entity_id
_entity_poly.type
_entity_poly.pdbx_seq_one_letter_code
_entity_poly.pdbx_strand_id
1 'polypeptide(L)'
;MKNGQGLKCLTRQGAVKMYYEKLALEVGATVAGFNVIKPAVIRGESGTDQRFTFVAADGSQMYAFDVCTEVGQVEILRMYVKKMDTGARTFVVCLSGRPSAQGKDLAKIYGIDVLSPSEVGDFFSNRIVQNIRAPKMARASP
;
A
#
# COMPACT_ATOMS: atom_id res chain seq x y z
N MET A 1 7.25 -5.33 -29.51
CA MET A 1 7.03 -4.91 -29.10
C MET A 1 6.87 -4.36 -28.47
N LYS A 2 7.01 -4.28 -28.52
CA LYS A 2 6.87 -3.66 -27.86
C LYS A 2 5.92 -3.31 -27.32
N ASN A 3 5.54 -3.64 -27.41
CA ASN A 3 4.77 -3.28 -26.84
C ASN A 3 4.28 -3.38 -25.81
N GLY A 4 4.16 -4.21 -26.00
CA GLY A 4 3.48 -4.47 -24.76
C GLY A 4 3.88 -3.46 -23.76
N GLN A 5 3.31 -2.40 -23.84
CA GLN A 5 3.76 -1.24 -23.17
C GLN A 5 3.63 -1.32 -21.67
N GLY A 6 2.47 -1.67 -21.13
CA GLY A 6 2.29 -1.81 -19.71
C GLY A 6 3.16 -2.92 -19.16
N LEU A 7 3.37 -3.93 -19.96
CA LEU A 7 4.15 -5.08 -19.53
C LEU A 7 5.63 -4.84 -19.52
N LYS A 8 6.10 -3.90 -20.33
CA LYS A 8 7.52 -3.69 -20.38
C LYS A 8 8.08 -3.06 -19.14
N CYS A 9 7.26 -2.48 -18.30
CA CYS A 9 7.71 -2.00 -17.02
C CYS A 9 7.91 -3.11 -16.01
N LEU A 10 7.43 -4.30 -16.34
CA LEU A 10 7.45 -5.41 -15.40
C LEU A 10 8.29 -6.55 -15.99
N THR A 11 9.56 -6.57 -15.63
CA THR A 11 10.44 -7.67 -16.00
C THR A 11 10.03 -8.91 -15.21
N ARG A 12 10.63 -10.05 -15.58
CA ARG A 12 10.43 -11.27 -14.83
C ARG A 12 10.82 -11.09 -13.37
N GLN A 13 11.98 -10.45 -13.13
CA GLN A 13 12.42 -10.18 -11.77
C GLN A 13 11.48 -9.22 -11.06
N GLY A 14 10.98 -8.23 -11.79
CA GLY A 14 10.02 -7.29 -11.22
C GLY A 14 8.73 -7.97 -10.82
N ALA A 15 8.23 -8.91 -11.65
CA ALA A 15 7.02 -9.65 -11.32
C ALA A 15 7.21 -10.50 -10.07
N VAL A 16 8.36 -11.14 -9.94
CA VAL A 16 8.69 -11.96 -8.77
C VAL A 16 8.76 -11.09 -7.52
N LYS A 17 9.41 -9.93 -7.61
CA LYS A 17 9.51 -9.01 -6.48
C LYS A 17 8.13 -8.52 -6.04
N MET A 18 7.27 -8.19 -7.00
CA MET A 18 5.92 -7.74 -6.67
C MET A 18 5.12 -8.84 -5.98
N TYR A 19 5.26 -10.07 -6.44
CA TYR A 19 4.57 -11.19 -5.81
C TYR A 19 5.02 -11.37 -4.36
N TYR A 20 6.32 -11.37 -4.12
CA TYR A 20 6.84 -11.53 -2.76
C TYR A 20 6.47 -10.36 -1.88
N GLU A 21 6.46 -9.15 -2.42
CA GLU A 21 6.08 -7.99 -1.62
C GLU A 21 4.60 -8.05 -1.25
N LYS A 22 3.76 -8.47 -2.18
CA LYS A 22 2.34 -8.64 -1.88
C LYS A 22 2.13 -9.70 -0.80
N LEU A 23 2.85 -10.79 -0.90
CA LEU A 23 2.79 -11.85 0.11
C LEU A 23 3.24 -11.34 1.47
N ALA A 24 4.32 -10.56 1.50
CA ALA A 24 4.83 -9.97 2.73
C ALA A 24 3.80 -9.04 3.36
N LEU A 25 3.08 -8.27 2.53
CA LEU A 25 2.00 -7.42 3.03
C LEU A 25 0.90 -8.25 3.68
N GLU A 26 0.49 -9.33 3.03
CA GLU A 26 -0.58 -10.18 3.56
C GLU A 26 -0.17 -10.81 4.89
N VAL A 27 1.04 -11.35 4.95
CA VAL A 27 1.53 -11.98 6.18
C VAL A 27 1.71 -10.95 7.28
N GLY A 28 2.35 -9.82 6.96
CA GLY A 28 2.58 -8.77 7.95
C GLY A 28 1.30 -8.22 8.51
N ALA A 29 0.32 -7.96 7.64
CA ALA A 29 -0.97 -7.44 8.08
C ALA A 29 -1.70 -8.44 8.97
N THR A 30 -1.69 -9.71 8.58
CA THR A 30 -2.36 -10.75 9.37
C THR A 30 -1.73 -10.86 10.75
N VAL A 31 -0.41 -10.91 10.83
CA VAL A 31 0.29 -11.01 12.11
C VAL A 31 0.04 -9.76 12.95
N ALA A 32 -0.05 -8.60 12.32
CA ALA A 32 -0.30 -7.34 13.02
C ALA A 32 -1.76 -7.17 13.44
N GLY A 33 -2.63 -8.11 13.09
CA GLY A 33 -4.03 -8.07 13.53
C GLY A 33 -4.97 -7.36 12.59
N PHE A 34 -4.53 -7.07 11.38
CA PHE A 34 -5.39 -6.47 10.36
C PHE A 34 -6.26 -7.55 9.72
N ASN A 35 -7.41 -7.12 9.23
CA ASN A 35 -8.29 -7.97 8.46
C ASN A 35 -8.02 -7.74 6.96
N VAL A 36 -7.48 -8.74 6.28
CA VAL A 36 -7.15 -8.63 4.86
C VAL A 36 -8.41 -8.67 4.02
N ILE A 37 -8.55 -7.71 3.11
CA ILE A 37 -9.73 -7.58 2.26
C ILE A 37 -9.41 -8.13 0.87
N LYS A 38 -10.21 -9.10 0.43
CA LYS A 38 -10.07 -9.71 -0.90
C LYS A 38 -11.42 -9.77 -1.57
N PRO A 39 -11.52 -9.31 -2.81
CA PRO A 39 -10.47 -8.68 -3.61
C PRO A 39 -10.04 -7.33 -3.04
N ALA A 40 -8.86 -6.87 -3.43
CA ALA A 40 -8.29 -5.63 -2.91
C ALA A 40 -8.92 -4.42 -3.63
N VAL A 41 -10.16 -4.17 -3.31
CA VAL A 41 -10.98 -3.15 -3.97
C VAL A 41 -11.72 -2.36 -2.89
N ILE A 42 -11.75 -1.04 -3.06
CA ILE A 42 -12.56 -0.19 -2.20
C ILE A 42 -13.47 0.66 -3.10
N ARG A 43 -14.75 0.64 -2.80
CA ARG A 43 -15.70 1.46 -3.53
C ARG A 43 -15.50 2.92 -3.17
N GLY A 44 -15.29 3.75 -4.18
CA GLY A 44 -15.11 5.18 -3.97
C GLY A 44 -16.43 5.91 -3.89
N GLU A 45 -16.38 7.14 -3.43
CA GLU A 45 -17.56 8.01 -3.37
C GLU A 45 -18.09 8.30 -4.76
N SER A 46 -17.22 8.23 -5.77
CA SER A 46 -17.64 8.42 -7.17
C SER A 46 -18.51 7.28 -7.68
N GLY A 47 -18.58 6.18 -6.95
CA GLY A 47 -19.24 4.96 -7.41
C GLY A 47 -18.31 4.03 -8.18
N THR A 48 -17.06 4.40 -8.34
CA THR A 48 -16.06 3.60 -9.03
C THR A 48 -15.37 2.68 -8.04
N ASP A 49 -15.13 1.44 -8.43
CA ASP A 49 -14.34 0.53 -7.63
C ASP A 49 -12.86 0.82 -7.85
N GLN A 50 -12.19 1.26 -6.79
CA GLN A 50 -10.76 1.54 -6.84
C GLN A 50 -9.99 0.29 -6.48
N ARG A 51 -9.09 -0.12 -7.35
CA ARG A 51 -8.31 -1.34 -7.17
C ARG A 51 -6.93 -1.02 -6.64
N PHE A 52 -6.47 -1.86 -5.72
CA PHE A 52 -5.15 -1.71 -5.10
C PHE A 52 -4.42 -3.04 -5.18
N THR A 53 -3.12 -3.01 -4.92
CA THR A 53 -2.37 -4.25 -4.80
C THR A 53 -2.79 -5.01 -3.55
N PHE A 54 -3.07 -4.29 -2.47
CA PHE A 54 -3.40 -4.90 -1.19
C PHE A 54 -4.27 -3.95 -0.37
N VAL A 55 -5.27 -4.49 0.31
CA VAL A 55 -6.14 -3.73 1.20
C VAL A 55 -6.33 -4.50 2.49
N ALA A 56 -6.26 -3.80 3.60
CA ALA A 56 -6.53 -4.37 4.90
C ALA A 56 -7.30 -3.38 5.75
N ALA A 57 -8.01 -3.89 6.75
CA ALA A 57 -8.80 -3.05 7.65
C ALA A 57 -8.36 -3.27 9.08
N ASP A 58 -8.36 -2.19 9.86
CA ASP A 58 -8.16 -2.23 11.29
C ASP A 58 -9.33 -1.46 11.90
N GLY A 59 -10.33 -2.20 12.36
CA GLY A 59 -11.59 -1.58 12.74
C GLY A 59 -12.27 -0.97 11.53
N SER A 60 -12.64 0.30 11.64
CA SER A 60 -13.28 1.02 10.54
C SER A 60 -12.28 1.67 9.59
N GLN A 61 -11.00 1.65 9.93
CA GLN A 61 -9.99 2.29 9.10
C GLN A 61 -9.49 1.34 8.03
N MET A 62 -9.54 1.79 6.78
CA MET A 62 -9.03 1.03 5.65
C MET A 62 -7.63 1.48 5.30
N TYR A 63 -6.77 0.52 5.00
CA TYR A 63 -5.38 0.75 4.59
C TYR A 63 -5.20 0.13 3.22
N ALA A 64 -4.73 0.91 2.27
CA ALA A 64 -4.60 0.49 0.89
C ALA A 64 -3.17 0.73 0.39
N PHE A 65 -2.60 -0.29 -0.24
CA PHE A 65 -1.22 -0.27 -0.69
C PHE A 65 -1.18 -0.57 -2.19
N ASP A 66 -0.42 0.24 -2.92
CA ASP A 66 -0.06 -0.08 -4.30
C ASP A 66 1.44 -0.34 -4.34
N VAL A 67 1.81 -1.48 -4.90
CA VAL A 67 3.22 -1.85 -5.04
C VAL A 67 3.65 -1.53 -6.46
N CYS A 68 4.65 -0.69 -6.60
CA CYS A 68 5.15 -0.24 -7.89
C CYS A 68 6.65 -0.51 -7.99
N THR A 69 7.10 -0.96 -9.16
CA THR A 69 8.52 -1.18 -9.38
C THR A 69 9.29 0.11 -9.22
N GLU A 70 8.79 1.18 -9.87
CA GLU A 70 9.35 2.52 -9.76
C GLU A 70 8.22 3.49 -9.50
N VAL A 71 8.50 4.55 -8.78
CA VAL A 71 7.50 5.54 -8.40
C VAL A 71 7.93 6.91 -8.93
N GLY A 72 7.16 7.43 -9.84
CA GLY A 72 7.31 8.77 -10.39
C GLY A 72 6.02 9.54 -10.24
N GLN A 73 5.87 10.59 -11.06
CA GLN A 73 4.70 11.47 -10.96
C GLN A 73 3.39 10.71 -11.19
N VAL A 74 3.38 9.82 -12.19
CA VAL A 74 2.14 9.13 -12.57
C VAL A 74 1.61 8.28 -11.41
N GLU A 75 2.50 7.53 -10.76
CA GLU A 75 2.11 6.67 -9.65
C GLU A 75 1.56 7.47 -8.48
N ILE A 76 2.18 8.60 -8.18
CA ILE A 76 1.73 9.47 -7.10
C ILE A 76 0.36 10.07 -7.42
N LEU A 77 0.19 10.60 -8.63
CA LEU A 77 -1.08 11.21 -9.01
C LEU A 77 -2.20 10.18 -9.04
N ARG A 78 -1.90 8.96 -9.52
CA ARG A 78 -2.88 7.89 -9.52
C ARG A 78 -3.32 7.55 -8.10
N MET A 79 -2.37 7.46 -7.18
CA MET A 79 -2.72 7.17 -5.79
C MET A 79 -3.48 8.32 -5.15
N TYR A 80 -3.16 9.55 -5.51
CA TYR A 80 -3.89 10.70 -4.98
C TYR A 80 -5.37 10.62 -5.33
N VAL A 81 -5.68 10.28 -6.58
CA VAL A 81 -7.07 10.13 -7.01
C VAL A 81 -7.77 9.05 -6.20
N LYS A 82 -7.12 7.90 -6.04
CA LYS A 82 -7.70 6.81 -5.27
C LYS A 82 -7.90 7.19 -3.81
N LYS A 83 -6.94 7.90 -3.23
CA LYS A 83 -7.03 8.35 -1.85
C LYS A 83 -8.20 9.28 -1.65
N MET A 84 -8.35 10.25 -2.56
CA MET A 84 -9.44 11.23 -2.45
C MET A 84 -10.81 10.57 -2.63
N ASP A 85 -10.88 9.57 -3.50
CA ASP A 85 -12.15 8.92 -3.79
C ASP A 85 -12.58 7.93 -2.70
N THR A 86 -11.61 7.29 -2.03
CA THR A 86 -11.93 6.25 -1.04
C THR A 86 -11.82 6.69 0.40
N GLY A 87 -11.02 7.72 0.67
CA GLY A 87 -10.75 8.14 2.04
C GLY A 87 -9.89 7.18 2.83
N ALA A 88 -9.32 6.15 2.17
CA ALA A 88 -8.48 5.19 2.84
C ALA A 88 -7.11 5.77 3.15
N ARG A 89 -6.42 5.21 4.14
CA ARG A 89 -5.01 5.48 4.33
C ARG A 89 -4.25 4.76 3.24
N THR A 90 -3.52 5.51 2.44
CA THR A 90 -2.90 4.96 1.24
C THR A 90 -1.39 5.01 1.33
N PHE A 91 -0.75 3.99 0.78
CA PHE A 91 0.70 3.87 0.74
C PHE A 91 1.12 3.38 -0.62
N VAL A 92 2.18 3.97 -1.17
CA VAL A 92 2.82 3.46 -2.38
C VAL A 92 4.11 2.78 -1.97
N VAL A 93 4.23 1.50 -2.28
CA VAL A 93 5.46 0.76 -1.97
C VAL A 93 6.35 0.78 -3.20
N CYS A 94 7.53 1.35 -3.06
CA CYS A 94 8.48 1.51 -4.15
C CYS A 94 9.53 0.42 -4.08
N LEU A 95 9.45 -0.54 -5.00
CA LEU A 95 10.36 -1.69 -4.99
C LEU A 95 11.80 -1.30 -5.28
N SER A 96 12.02 -0.21 -6.02
CA SER A 96 13.37 0.27 -6.28
C SER A 96 14.00 0.94 -5.06
N GLY A 97 13.21 1.19 -4.02
CA GLY A 97 13.67 1.76 -2.76
C GLY A 97 13.42 3.23 -2.61
N ARG A 98 13.47 3.99 -3.69
CA ARG A 98 13.26 5.44 -3.65
C ARG A 98 12.47 5.90 -4.85
N PRO A 99 11.55 6.85 -4.66
CA PRO A 99 10.84 7.44 -5.79
C PRO A 99 11.80 8.35 -6.57
N SER A 100 11.40 8.72 -7.80
CA SER A 100 12.12 9.74 -8.55
C SER A 100 12.02 11.06 -7.82
N ALA A 101 12.90 12.03 -8.19
CA ALA A 101 12.87 13.34 -7.56
C ALA A 101 11.51 14.01 -7.72
N GLN A 102 10.91 13.93 -8.93
CA GLN A 102 9.59 14.49 -9.18
C GLN A 102 8.52 13.77 -8.40
N GLY A 103 8.61 12.45 -8.33
CA GLY A 103 7.66 11.66 -7.54
C GLY A 103 7.71 12.00 -6.07
N LYS A 104 8.92 12.18 -5.54
CA LYS A 104 9.11 12.57 -4.14
C LYS A 104 8.48 13.92 -3.85
N ASP A 105 8.70 14.89 -4.75
CA ASP A 105 8.16 16.23 -4.58
C ASP A 105 6.63 16.21 -4.59
N LEU A 106 6.04 15.49 -5.55
CA LEU A 106 4.59 15.38 -5.62
C LEU A 106 4.01 14.64 -4.42
N ALA A 107 4.71 13.63 -3.94
CA ALA A 107 4.23 12.90 -2.76
C ALA A 107 4.12 13.83 -1.57
N LYS A 108 5.08 14.74 -1.39
CA LYS A 108 5.01 15.73 -0.32
C LYS A 108 3.84 16.68 -0.51
N ILE A 109 3.66 17.17 -1.74
CA ILE A 109 2.61 18.14 -2.04
C ILE A 109 1.22 17.53 -1.79
N TYR A 110 1.02 16.30 -2.19
CA TYR A 110 -0.29 15.66 -2.11
C TYR A 110 -0.47 14.77 -0.89
N GLY A 111 0.54 14.71 -0.02
CA GLY A 111 0.41 13.93 1.22
C GLY A 111 0.32 12.43 0.98
N ILE A 112 1.08 11.93 0.01
CA ILE A 112 1.12 10.50 -0.29
C ILE A 112 2.34 9.88 0.39
N ASP A 113 2.11 8.83 1.15
CA ASP A 113 3.19 8.10 1.82
C ASP A 113 3.82 7.11 0.86
N VAL A 114 5.13 7.20 0.68
CA VAL A 114 5.89 6.28 -0.16
C VAL A 114 6.81 5.49 0.76
N LEU A 115 6.74 4.18 0.68
CA LEU A 115 7.51 3.29 1.54
C LEU A 115 8.42 2.42 0.71
N SER A 116 9.63 2.17 1.22
CA SER A 116 10.46 1.09 0.70
C SER A 116 9.99 -0.23 1.31
N PRO A 117 10.40 -1.38 0.75
CA PRO A 117 10.03 -2.67 1.35
C PRO A 117 10.43 -2.79 2.83
N SER A 118 11.59 -2.27 3.20
CA SER A 118 12.01 -2.32 4.60
C SER A 118 11.11 -1.47 5.49
N GLU A 119 10.64 -0.34 4.98
CA GLU A 119 9.72 0.52 5.74
C GLU A 119 8.36 -0.12 5.92
N VAL A 120 7.93 -0.95 4.97
CA VAL A 120 6.71 -1.75 5.14
C VAL A 120 6.87 -2.70 6.32
N GLY A 121 8.03 -3.35 6.40
CA GLY A 121 8.33 -4.22 7.53
C GLY A 121 8.29 -3.48 8.85
N ASP A 122 8.87 -2.29 8.89
CA ASP A 122 8.85 -1.44 10.09
C ASP A 122 7.43 -1.06 10.47
N PHE A 123 6.61 -0.73 9.49
CA PHE A 123 5.22 -0.35 9.74
C PHE A 123 4.47 -1.46 10.48
N PHE A 124 4.57 -2.70 10.00
CA PHE A 124 3.89 -3.81 10.65
C PHE A 124 4.55 -4.21 11.96
N SER A 125 5.88 -4.18 12.03
CA SER A 125 6.60 -4.50 13.27
C SER A 125 6.21 -3.56 14.39
N ASN A 126 6.12 -2.27 14.10
CA ASN A 126 5.69 -1.30 15.09
C ASN A 126 4.28 -1.57 15.56
N ARG A 127 3.39 -1.96 14.66
CA ARG A 127 2.01 -2.28 15.02
C ARG A 127 1.97 -3.53 15.91
N ILE A 128 2.77 -4.53 15.59
CA ILE A 128 2.85 -5.75 16.41
C ILE A 128 3.33 -5.42 17.82
N VAL A 129 4.35 -4.59 17.93
CA VAL A 129 4.87 -4.17 19.23
C VAL A 129 3.80 -3.42 20.03
N GLN A 130 3.06 -2.53 19.36
CA GLN A 130 1.97 -1.82 20.02
C GLN A 130 0.90 -2.77 20.52
N ASN A 131 0.57 -3.80 19.77
CA ASN A 131 -0.42 -4.79 20.17
C ASN A 131 0.03 -5.58 21.38
N ILE A 132 1.32 -5.85 21.47
CA ILE A 132 1.86 -6.53 22.64
C ILE A 132 1.78 -5.65 23.88
N ARG A 133 2.11 -4.36 23.76
CA ARG A 133 2.12 -3.42 24.87
C ARG A 133 0.72 -3.02 25.31
N ALA A 134 -0.21 -2.96 24.36
CA ALA A 134 -1.59 -2.59 24.61
C ALA A 134 -2.48 -3.64 23.99
N PRO A 135 -2.65 -4.79 24.64
CA PRO A 135 -3.42 -5.88 24.05
C PRO A 135 -4.81 -5.45 23.62
N LYS A 136 -5.24 -6.02 22.51
CA LYS A 136 -6.52 -5.69 21.93
C LYS A 136 -7.68 -5.83 22.92
N MET A 137 -7.60 -6.84 23.72
CA MET A 137 -8.60 -7.11 24.74
C MET A 137 -8.73 -5.95 25.71
N ALA A 138 -7.60 -5.40 26.16
CA ALA A 138 -7.61 -4.26 27.07
C ALA A 138 -8.15 -3.02 26.38
N ARG A 139 -7.81 -2.82 25.11
CA ARG A 139 -8.29 -1.67 24.37
C ARG A 139 -9.78 -1.76 24.07
N ALA A 140 -10.29 -2.96 23.93
CA ALA A 140 -11.69 -3.17 23.61
C ALA A 140 -12.59 -3.02 24.83
N SER A 141 -12.03 -2.98 25.99
CA SER A 141 -12.82 -2.83 27.21
C SER A 141 -13.47 -1.44 27.24
N PRO A 142 -14.76 -1.36 27.52
CA PRO A 142 -15.45 -0.08 27.60
C PRO A 142 -14.92 0.77 28.73
#